data_5c0061b15111f3e269a88ceeefc4b03e
#
_entry.id   5c0061b15111f3e269a88ceeefc4b03e
#
_cell.length_a   1.000
_cell.length_b   1.000
_cell.length_c   1.000
_cell.angle_alpha   90.00
_cell.angle_beta   90.00
_cell.angle_gamma   90.00
#
_symmetry.space_group_name_H-M   'P 1'
#
loop_
_entity.id
_entity.type
_entity.pdbx_description
1 polymer ?
#
loop_
_entity_poly.entity_id
_entity_poly.type
_entity_poly.pdbx_seq_one_letter_code
_entity_poly.pdbx_strand_id
1 'polypeptide(L)'
;MTVEQVSLPVTEELYEQAPCGLLITLPNGTIERANLTFCRWLGLERDAVVGRRFQDLLSLAGKAFLQTHWAPTLQSQGSIAEVKVELIHADGRPIPMMLNAVRREYPSGYLHEVAVFLAEERNKYERELLAARKIAEELLQQQMTVQSELTSARNRLRLAHAEAEIRAIFAEQMIGIVSHDLRNPLAAIKMAAGLLERTSLESRQERILGHINHSTDRADRMIVDLLDFTHARVGSGITVVPQPVDFHAVVARGVEELRQVFPDRVLTHRSEGQGACSADPDRLLQMLGNLVSNAINYGTDDGEVLITSSFDTWMIKLSVHNVGEPIPMEKVDDLYEPVVRVVSDSDETRTVGLGLFIVREIVRAHLGDVTVRSSAEEGTTFTVAFPRPPAKSEV
;
A
#
# COMPACT_ATOMS: atom_id res chain seq x y z
N MET A 1 71.36 -6.32 -12.68
CA MET A 1 70.59 -5.11 -13.02
C MET A 1 71.45 -3.92 -12.58
N THR A 2 72.06 -3.28 -13.52
CA THR A 2 72.90 -2.08 -13.34
C THR A 2 71.97 -0.93 -13.00
N VAL A 3 72.11 -0.37 -11.82
CA VAL A 3 71.44 0.87 -11.41
C VAL A 3 72.04 1.97 -12.28
N GLU A 4 71.32 2.47 -13.30
CA GLU A 4 71.65 3.68 -14.00
C GLU A 4 71.84 4.79 -12.99
N GLN A 5 73.01 5.35 -12.85
CA GLN A 5 73.27 6.55 -12.07
C GLN A 5 72.52 7.70 -12.71
N VAL A 6 71.31 8.01 -12.17
CA VAL A 6 70.59 9.22 -12.55
C VAL A 6 71.41 10.42 -12.06
N SER A 7 71.95 11.17 -13.00
CA SER A 7 72.66 12.41 -12.69
C SER A 7 71.66 13.45 -12.22
N LEU A 8 71.87 14.08 -11.04
CA LEU A 8 71.03 15.17 -10.56
C LEU A 8 71.13 16.38 -11.50
N PRO A 9 70.03 17.02 -11.85
CA PRO A 9 69.99 18.21 -12.67
C PRO A 9 70.79 19.37 -11.98
N VAL A 10 71.35 20.23 -12.77
CA VAL A 10 72.06 21.42 -12.23
C VAL A 10 71.02 22.39 -11.59
N THR A 11 71.53 23.19 -10.65
CA THR A 11 70.64 24.11 -9.85
C THR A 11 69.81 25.03 -10.75
N GLU A 12 70.38 25.50 -11.85
CA GLU A 12 69.70 26.34 -12.83
C GLU A 12 68.51 25.59 -13.51
N GLU A 13 68.76 24.35 -13.90
CA GLU A 13 67.68 23.53 -14.51
C GLU A 13 66.56 23.22 -13.54
N LEU A 14 66.90 22.96 -12.26
CA LEU A 14 65.87 22.79 -11.18
C LEU A 14 65.05 24.04 -10.99
N TYR A 15 65.65 25.23 -11.06
CA TYR A 15 64.94 26.49 -10.97
C TYR A 15 64.03 26.70 -12.19
N GLU A 16 64.55 26.52 -13.37
CA GLU A 16 63.84 26.78 -14.63
C GLU A 16 62.65 25.86 -14.85
N GLN A 17 62.78 24.57 -14.46
CA GLN A 17 61.76 23.57 -14.63
C GLN A 17 61.01 23.20 -13.36
N ALA A 18 61.13 24.01 -12.32
CA ALA A 18 60.37 23.80 -11.07
C ALA A 18 58.88 23.60 -11.38
N PRO A 19 58.16 22.71 -10.65
CA PRO A 19 56.70 22.42 -10.87
C PRO A 19 55.82 23.60 -10.40
N CYS A 20 56.36 24.75 -10.17
CA CYS A 20 55.68 26.01 -9.80
C CYS A 20 56.34 27.20 -10.51
N GLY A 21 55.59 28.24 -10.71
CA GLY A 21 56.16 29.53 -11.18
C GLY A 21 56.99 30.17 -10.06
N LEU A 22 58.24 30.45 -10.30
CA LEU A 22 59.16 31.08 -9.39
C LEU A 22 59.56 32.48 -9.90
N LEU A 23 59.50 33.47 -9.03
CA LEU A 23 59.80 34.84 -9.33
C LEU A 23 60.70 35.43 -8.25
N ILE A 24 61.58 36.35 -8.61
CA ILE A 24 62.26 37.26 -7.69
C ILE A 24 61.88 38.67 -8.08
N THR A 25 61.35 39.42 -7.11
CA THR A 25 60.99 40.82 -7.35
C THR A 25 61.67 41.75 -6.38
N LEU A 26 61.87 42.97 -6.82
CA LEU A 26 62.31 44.12 -5.97
C LEU A 26 61.17 44.52 -5.05
N PRO A 27 61.39 45.28 -3.96
CA PRO A 27 60.35 45.77 -3.08
C PRO A 27 59.26 46.64 -3.74
N ASN A 28 59.59 47.28 -4.88
CA ASN A 28 58.66 48.03 -5.71
C ASN A 28 57.82 47.14 -6.65
N GLY A 29 57.98 45.78 -6.59
CA GLY A 29 57.30 44.78 -7.40
C GLY A 29 57.88 44.57 -8.77
N THR A 30 59.01 45.17 -9.15
CA THR A 30 59.70 44.91 -10.42
C THR A 30 60.27 43.49 -10.42
N ILE A 31 59.97 42.69 -11.44
CA ILE A 31 60.41 41.31 -11.60
C ILE A 31 61.84 41.34 -12.11
N GLU A 32 62.77 40.84 -11.30
CA GLU A 32 64.18 40.69 -11.65
C GLU A 32 64.47 39.32 -12.32
N ARG A 33 63.71 38.30 -11.91
CA ARG A 33 63.88 36.97 -12.43
C ARG A 33 62.54 36.19 -12.42
N ALA A 34 62.34 35.43 -13.49
CA ALA A 34 61.19 34.50 -13.57
C ALA A 34 61.68 33.18 -14.22
N ASN A 35 61.22 32.05 -13.71
CA ASN A 35 61.53 30.76 -14.29
C ASN A 35 60.66 30.45 -15.53
N LEU A 36 61.10 29.45 -16.33
CA LEU A 36 60.40 29.07 -17.55
C LEU A 36 58.95 28.58 -17.27
N THR A 37 58.71 27.93 -16.16
CA THR A 37 57.37 27.45 -15.77
C THR A 37 56.38 28.63 -15.59
N PHE A 38 56.78 29.70 -14.95
CA PHE A 38 55.97 30.90 -14.83
C PHE A 38 55.64 31.54 -16.16
N CYS A 39 56.67 31.72 -17.00
CA CYS A 39 56.52 32.29 -18.34
C CYS A 39 55.60 31.47 -19.21
N ARG A 40 55.74 30.10 -19.21
CA ARG A 40 54.92 29.19 -19.94
C ARG A 40 53.43 29.22 -19.52
N TRP A 41 53.17 29.32 -18.22
CA TRP A 41 51.82 29.42 -17.73
C TRP A 41 51.08 30.69 -18.13
N LEU A 42 51.83 31.80 -18.26
CA LEU A 42 51.27 33.06 -18.74
C LEU A 42 51.32 33.24 -20.25
N GLY A 43 51.97 32.33 -20.97
CA GLY A 43 52.13 32.46 -22.44
C GLY A 43 53.01 33.66 -22.82
N LEU A 44 53.94 34.05 -21.94
CA LEU A 44 54.84 35.20 -22.14
C LEU A 44 56.30 34.76 -22.28
N GLU A 45 57.02 35.43 -23.16
CA GLU A 45 58.48 35.27 -23.22
C GLU A 45 59.15 35.92 -22.02
N ARG A 46 60.31 35.41 -21.59
CA ARG A 46 61.03 35.92 -20.41
C ARG A 46 61.31 37.44 -20.48
N ASP A 47 61.74 37.89 -21.63
CA ASP A 47 62.06 39.31 -21.87
C ASP A 47 60.81 40.21 -21.76
N ALA A 48 59.63 39.64 -21.92
CA ALA A 48 58.36 40.33 -21.74
C ALA A 48 57.90 40.34 -20.27
N VAL A 49 58.53 39.57 -19.38
CA VAL A 49 58.19 39.41 -17.95
C VAL A 49 59.21 40.16 -17.08
N VAL A 50 60.48 39.98 -17.31
CA VAL A 50 61.57 40.62 -16.56
C VAL A 50 61.58 42.15 -16.81
N GLY A 51 61.72 42.93 -15.74
CA GLY A 51 61.61 44.39 -15.76
C GLY A 51 60.20 44.95 -15.66
N ARG A 52 59.15 44.13 -15.84
CA ARG A 52 57.77 44.54 -15.58
C ARG A 52 57.44 44.52 -14.07
N ARG A 53 56.46 45.27 -13.69
CA ARG A 53 55.90 45.14 -12.31
C ARG A 53 54.97 43.94 -12.23
N PHE A 54 55.13 43.12 -11.20
CA PHE A 54 54.27 41.97 -10.94
C PHE A 54 52.79 42.30 -10.93
N GLN A 55 52.45 43.46 -10.40
CA GLN A 55 51.07 43.98 -10.37
C GLN A 55 50.47 44.13 -11.79
N ASP A 56 51.30 44.36 -12.82
CA ASP A 56 50.78 44.59 -14.17
C ASP A 56 50.30 43.30 -14.83
N LEU A 57 50.71 42.16 -14.26
CA LEU A 57 50.30 40.83 -14.67
C LEU A 57 49.03 40.37 -13.97
N LEU A 58 48.47 41.12 -12.99
CA LEU A 58 47.28 40.78 -12.21
C LEU A 58 46.00 41.33 -12.82
N SER A 59 44.88 40.66 -12.55
CA SER A 59 43.54 41.21 -12.80
C SER A 59 43.32 42.49 -11.95
N LEU A 60 42.28 43.25 -12.28
CA LEU A 60 41.97 44.50 -11.52
C LEU A 60 41.75 44.23 -10.02
N ALA A 61 41.07 43.15 -9.68
CA ALA A 61 40.85 42.71 -8.29
C ALA A 61 42.20 42.30 -7.64
N GLY A 62 43.05 41.60 -8.33
CA GLY A 62 44.39 41.21 -7.89
C GLY A 62 45.29 42.44 -7.61
N LYS A 63 45.22 43.47 -8.46
CA LYS A 63 45.95 44.74 -8.23
C LYS A 63 45.53 45.43 -6.93
N ALA A 64 44.23 45.54 -6.70
CA ALA A 64 43.70 46.12 -5.48
C ALA A 64 44.15 45.35 -4.24
N PHE A 65 44.04 44.02 -4.26
CA PHE A 65 44.49 43.14 -3.19
C PHE A 65 46.00 43.27 -2.91
N LEU A 66 46.83 43.36 -3.93
CA LEU A 66 48.27 43.51 -3.79
C LEU A 66 48.63 44.78 -3.06
N GLN A 67 47.96 45.91 -3.35
CA GLN A 67 48.21 47.22 -2.70
C GLN A 67 47.70 47.27 -1.26
N THR A 68 46.55 46.68 -0.99
CA THR A 68 45.88 46.80 0.32
C THR A 68 46.30 45.77 1.36
N HIS A 69 46.67 44.58 0.93
CA HIS A 69 46.96 43.45 1.81
C HIS A 69 48.35 42.86 1.63
N TRP A 70 48.75 42.53 0.39
CA TRP A 70 50.03 41.88 0.15
C TRP A 70 51.23 42.71 0.56
N ALA A 71 51.41 43.91 -0.03
CA ALA A 71 52.59 44.71 0.22
C ALA A 71 52.73 45.08 1.72
N PRO A 72 51.68 45.51 2.42
CA PRO A 72 51.75 45.76 3.87
C PRO A 72 52.09 44.52 4.70
N THR A 73 51.49 43.37 4.37
CA THR A 73 51.70 42.11 5.11
C THR A 73 53.12 41.61 4.91
N LEU A 74 53.61 41.58 3.66
CA LEU A 74 54.96 41.14 3.36
C LEU A 74 56.01 42.07 3.98
N GLN A 75 55.73 43.39 4.08
CA GLN A 75 56.60 44.34 4.72
C GLN A 75 56.64 44.19 6.26
N SER A 76 55.50 43.90 6.89
CA SER A 76 55.39 43.82 8.37
C SER A 76 55.69 42.41 8.91
N GLN A 77 55.26 41.36 8.22
CA GLN A 77 55.38 39.95 8.66
C GLN A 77 56.51 39.18 7.99
N GLY A 78 57.10 39.73 6.91
CA GLY A 78 58.18 39.09 6.15
C GLY A 78 57.75 37.94 5.22
N SER A 79 56.49 37.42 5.35
CA SER A 79 55.96 36.38 4.48
C SER A 79 54.44 36.48 4.34
N ILE A 80 53.96 35.92 3.25
CA ILE A 80 52.51 35.72 3.01
C ILE A 80 52.34 34.44 2.24
N ALA A 81 51.31 33.65 2.60
CA ALA A 81 51.07 32.35 2.00
C ALA A 81 49.60 32.14 1.61
N GLU A 82 49.36 31.22 0.67
CA GLU A 82 48.05 30.74 0.20
C GLU A 82 47.10 31.85 -0.29
N VAL A 83 47.66 32.89 -0.92
CA VAL A 83 46.86 33.97 -1.48
C VAL A 83 46.34 33.60 -2.86
N LYS A 84 45.04 33.68 -3.02
CA LYS A 84 44.38 33.51 -4.34
C LYS A 84 44.55 34.84 -5.13
N VAL A 85 45.08 34.73 -6.31
CA VAL A 85 45.21 35.85 -7.26
C VAL A 85 44.86 35.37 -8.67
N GLU A 86 44.45 36.31 -9.51
CA GLU A 86 44.28 36.02 -10.95
C GLU A 86 45.37 36.73 -11.73
N LEU A 87 46.19 35.98 -12.42
CA LEU A 87 47.16 36.47 -13.38
C LEU A 87 46.57 36.47 -14.78
N ILE A 88 46.94 37.45 -15.59
CA ILE A 88 46.41 37.58 -16.96
C ILE A 88 47.35 36.91 -17.92
N HIS A 89 46.86 35.90 -18.65
CA HIS A 89 47.59 35.24 -19.72
C HIS A 89 47.78 36.21 -20.91
N ALA A 90 48.76 35.92 -21.80
CA ALA A 90 49.06 36.73 -22.99
C ALA A 90 47.85 36.97 -23.91
N ASP A 91 46.89 36.02 -23.96
CA ASP A 91 45.60 36.14 -24.71
C ASP A 91 44.51 36.91 -23.98
N GLY A 92 44.79 37.44 -22.79
CA GLY A 92 43.83 38.23 -21.98
C GLY A 92 42.95 37.41 -21.03
N ARG A 93 43.02 36.08 -21.02
CA ARG A 93 42.23 35.26 -20.06
C ARG A 93 42.83 35.29 -18.66
N PRO A 94 42.02 35.38 -17.61
CA PRO A 94 42.48 35.27 -16.24
C PRO A 94 42.79 33.79 -15.90
N ILE A 95 43.95 33.59 -15.26
CA ILE A 95 44.37 32.29 -14.72
C ILE A 95 44.37 32.41 -13.19
N PRO A 96 43.52 31.62 -12.50
CA PRO A 96 43.51 31.60 -11.04
C PRO A 96 44.76 30.88 -10.53
N MET A 97 45.47 31.52 -9.66
CA MET A 97 46.71 31.02 -9.05
C MET A 97 46.71 31.22 -7.53
N MET A 98 47.41 30.31 -6.88
CA MET A 98 47.79 30.45 -5.46
C MET A 98 49.20 30.97 -5.40
N LEU A 99 49.43 31.86 -4.48
CA LEU A 99 50.69 32.57 -4.38
C LEU A 99 51.22 32.55 -2.96
N ASN A 100 52.51 32.28 -2.80
CA ASN A 100 53.29 32.42 -1.58
C ASN A 100 54.43 33.37 -1.84
N ALA A 101 54.76 34.22 -0.88
CA ALA A 101 55.92 35.09 -0.99
C ALA A 101 56.66 35.26 0.34
N VAL A 102 57.95 35.43 0.24
CA VAL A 102 58.83 35.66 1.39
C VAL A 102 59.74 36.85 1.04
N ARG A 103 59.87 37.78 1.97
CA ARG A 103 60.84 38.88 1.91
C ARG A 103 62.14 38.42 2.54
N ARG A 104 63.24 38.47 1.75
CA ARG A 104 64.56 38.14 2.25
C ARG A 104 65.53 39.31 2.12
N GLU A 105 66.45 39.38 3.05
CA GLU A 105 67.52 40.38 3.06
C GLU A 105 68.76 39.76 2.37
N TYR A 106 69.28 40.46 1.42
CA TYR A 106 70.48 40.12 0.70
C TYR A 106 71.51 41.25 0.83
N PRO A 107 72.80 41.05 0.52
CA PRO A 107 73.79 42.12 0.59
C PRO A 107 73.49 43.36 -0.29
N SER A 108 72.67 43.17 -1.33
CA SER A 108 72.18 44.20 -2.25
C SER A 108 70.87 44.87 -1.84
N GLY A 109 70.29 44.47 -0.72
CA GLY A 109 68.96 44.93 -0.25
C GLY A 109 67.92 43.83 -0.12
N TYR A 110 66.66 44.23 0.05
CA TYR A 110 65.57 43.29 0.17
C TYR A 110 65.07 42.79 -1.20
N LEU A 111 64.79 41.49 -1.29
CA LEU A 111 64.12 40.85 -2.44
C LEU A 111 62.88 40.11 -1.94
N HIS A 112 61.89 39.96 -2.81
CA HIS A 112 60.77 39.10 -2.59
C HIS A 112 60.90 37.86 -3.44
N GLU A 113 60.91 36.71 -2.78
CA GLU A 113 60.84 35.41 -3.43
C GLU A 113 59.38 34.99 -3.52
N VAL A 114 58.87 34.75 -4.73
CA VAL A 114 57.46 34.49 -4.97
C VAL A 114 57.32 33.13 -5.67
N ALA A 115 56.49 32.25 -5.10
CA ALA A 115 56.12 31.01 -5.71
C ALA A 115 54.61 31.05 -6.07
N VAL A 116 54.30 30.61 -7.30
CA VAL A 116 52.93 30.66 -7.84
C VAL A 116 52.55 29.25 -8.27
N PHE A 117 51.31 28.83 -7.98
CA PHE A 117 50.78 27.54 -8.30
C PHE A 117 49.44 27.70 -9.03
N LEU A 118 49.13 26.85 -10.00
CA LEU A 118 47.83 26.82 -10.66
C LEU A 118 46.78 26.37 -9.69
N ALA A 119 45.67 27.15 -9.59
CA ALA A 119 44.57 26.88 -8.68
C ALA A 119 43.29 26.41 -9.39
N GLU A 120 43.37 26.02 -10.68
CA GLU A 120 42.18 25.65 -11.48
C GLU A 120 41.45 24.45 -10.93
N GLU A 121 42.13 23.34 -10.64
CA GLU A 121 41.48 22.13 -10.11
C GLU A 121 40.85 22.35 -8.75
N ARG A 122 41.55 23.02 -7.86
CA ARG A 122 41.02 23.32 -6.52
C ARG A 122 39.71 24.15 -6.56
N ASN A 123 39.66 25.15 -7.43
CA ASN A 123 38.45 25.97 -7.61
C ASN A 123 37.30 25.17 -8.23
N LYS A 124 37.56 24.18 -9.08
CA LYS A 124 36.59 23.28 -9.64
C LYS A 124 35.97 22.39 -8.54
N TYR A 125 36.81 21.72 -7.75
CA TYR A 125 36.37 20.88 -6.64
C TYR A 125 35.57 21.67 -5.58
N GLU A 126 36.00 22.87 -5.23
CA GLU A 126 35.26 23.72 -4.28
C GLU A 126 33.86 24.05 -4.79
N ARG A 127 33.69 24.36 -6.09
CA ARG A 127 32.38 24.63 -6.71
C ARG A 127 31.52 23.36 -6.78
N GLU A 128 32.08 22.24 -7.16
CA GLU A 128 31.37 20.95 -7.21
C GLU A 128 30.91 20.54 -5.81
N LEU A 129 31.74 20.71 -4.79
CA LEU A 129 31.40 20.41 -3.40
C LEU A 129 30.25 21.30 -2.88
N LEU A 130 30.28 22.59 -3.17
CA LEU A 130 29.23 23.53 -2.79
C LEU A 130 27.92 23.20 -3.51
N ALA A 131 27.98 22.86 -4.79
CA ALA A 131 26.79 22.46 -5.56
C ALA A 131 26.19 21.13 -5.02
N ALA A 132 27.04 20.13 -4.75
CA ALA A 132 26.59 18.86 -4.19
C ALA A 132 25.97 19.04 -2.79
N ARG A 133 26.57 19.87 -1.95
CA ARG A 133 26.02 20.20 -0.63
C ARG A 133 24.63 20.85 -0.72
N LYS A 134 24.46 21.81 -1.62
CA LYS A 134 23.17 22.49 -1.82
C LYS A 134 22.09 21.51 -2.24
N ILE A 135 22.39 20.62 -3.20
CA ILE A 135 21.45 19.57 -3.64
C ILE A 135 21.10 18.65 -2.48
N ALA A 136 22.09 18.23 -1.67
CA ALA A 136 21.84 17.38 -0.50
C ALA A 136 20.95 18.07 0.54
N GLU A 137 21.14 19.34 0.80
CA GLU A 137 20.31 20.15 1.72
C GLU A 137 18.86 20.27 1.20
N GLU A 138 18.68 20.50 -0.10
CA GLU A 138 17.35 20.55 -0.75
C GLU A 138 16.62 19.21 -0.68
N LEU A 139 17.32 18.10 -0.98
CA LEU A 139 16.76 16.75 -0.89
C LEU A 139 16.37 16.40 0.55
N LEU A 140 17.21 16.73 1.53
CA LEU A 140 16.89 16.51 2.94
C LEU A 140 15.64 17.27 3.37
N GLN A 141 15.50 18.51 2.95
CA GLN A 141 14.32 19.33 3.24
C GLN A 141 13.05 18.73 2.61
N GLN A 142 13.13 18.28 1.36
CA GLN A 142 12.02 17.59 0.69
C GLN A 142 11.64 16.29 1.43
N GLN A 143 12.63 15.49 1.81
CA GLN A 143 12.40 14.27 2.56
C GLN A 143 11.70 14.53 3.90
N MET A 144 12.11 15.55 4.64
CA MET A 144 11.48 15.93 5.91
C MET A 144 10.01 16.36 5.71
N THR A 145 9.72 17.10 4.65
CA THR A 145 8.34 17.52 4.32
C THR A 145 7.46 16.33 4.01
N VAL A 146 7.90 15.44 3.10
CA VAL A 146 7.17 14.21 2.74
C VAL A 146 6.95 13.31 3.96
N GLN A 147 7.97 13.15 4.80
CA GLN A 147 7.86 12.37 6.03
C GLN A 147 6.81 12.94 7.00
N SER A 148 6.76 14.26 7.14
CA SER A 148 5.75 14.95 7.96
C SER A 148 4.33 14.77 7.42
N GLU A 149 4.15 14.92 6.10
CA GLU A 149 2.87 14.70 5.42
C GLU A 149 2.39 13.26 5.55
N LEU A 150 3.29 12.28 5.34
CA LEU A 150 2.98 10.86 5.50
C LEU A 150 2.55 10.52 6.93
N THR A 151 3.25 11.08 7.92
CA THR A 151 2.91 10.88 9.34
C THR A 151 1.53 11.46 9.65
N SER A 152 1.24 12.65 9.14
CA SER A 152 -0.07 13.30 9.31
C SER A 152 -1.20 12.54 8.62
N ALA A 153 -0.97 12.05 7.40
CA ALA A 153 -1.93 11.22 6.67
C ALA A 153 -2.21 9.90 7.38
N ARG A 154 -1.15 9.24 7.89
CA ARG A 154 -1.27 8.00 8.67
C ARG A 154 -2.08 8.19 9.94
N ASN A 155 -1.87 9.28 10.66
CA ASN A 155 -2.62 9.58 11.89
C ASN A 155 -4.10 9.86 11.59
N ARG A 156 -4.40 10.62 10.53
CA ARG A 156 -5.80 10.84 10.08
C ARG A 156 -6.50 9.54 9.71
N LEU A 157 -5.80 8.65 8.97
CA LEU A 157 -6.35 7.35 8.60
C LEU A 157 -6.63 6.48 9.83
N ARG A 158 -5.71 6.47 10.80
CA ARG A 158 -5.90 5.72 12.06
C ARG A 158 -7.12 6.21 12.86
N LEU A 159 -7.31 7.52 12.96
CA LEU A 159 -8.46 8.09 13.65
C LEU A 159 -9.77 7.75 12.93
N ALA A 160 -9.80 7.90 11.60
CA ALA A 160 -10.97 7.55 10.80
C ALA A 160 -11.32 6.05 10.89
N HIS A 161 -10.30 5.18 10.92
CA HIS A 161 -10.49 3.74 11.11
C HIS A 161 -11.08 3.42 12.49
N ALA A 162 -10.52 4.01 13.56
CA ALA A 162 -11.03 3.81 14.92
C ALA A 162 -12.47 4.31 15.08
N GLU A 163 -12.82 5.45 14.48
CA GLU A 163 -14.21 5.94 14.49
C GLU A 163 -15.15 5.01 13.71
N ALA A 164 -14.72 4.49 12.56
CA ALA A 164 -15.52 3.55 11.78
C ALA A 164 -15.76 2.24 12.55
N GLU A 165 -14.74 1.74 13.24
CA GLU A 165 -14.81 0.55 14.08
C GLU A 165 -15.79 0.74 15.26
N ILE A 166 -15.71 1.86 15.96
CA ILE A 166 -16.66 2.20 17.05
C ILE A 166 -18.10 2.27 16.51
N ARG A 167 -18.31 2.90 15.36
CA ARG A 167 -19.64 2.97 14.73
C ARG A 167 -20.17 1.60 14.33
N ALA A 168 -19.30 0.73 13.83
CA ALA A 168 -19.67 -0.64 13.46
C ALA A 168 -20.10 -1.45 14.69
N ILE A 169 -19.31 -1.43 15.77
CA ILE A 169 -19.63 -2.10 17.04
C ILE A 169 -20.94 -1.56 17.64
N PHE A 170 -21.13 -0.24 17.62
CA PHE A 170 -22.37 0.35 18.11
C PHE A 170 -23.60 -0.08 17.30
N ALA A 171 -23.47 -0.12 15.96
CA ALA A 171 -24.55 -0.58 15.09
C ALA A 171 -24.89 -2.05 15.36
N GLU A 172 -23.90 -2.91 15.56
CA GLU A 172 -24.07 -4.31 15.92
C GLU A 172 -24.83 -4.47 17.24
N GLN A 173 -24.41 -3.76 18.28
CA GLN A 173 -25.09 -3.80 19.59
C GLN A 173 -26.55 -3.32 19.51
N MET A 174 -26.81 -2.23 18.77
CA MET A 174 -28.17 -1.71 18.55
C MET A 174 -29.04 -2.71 17.81
N ILE A 175 -28.55 -3.35 16.77
CA ILE A 175 -29.31 -4.37 16.04
C ILE A 175 -29.55 -5.59 16.92
N GLY A 176 -28.60 -5.99 17.77
CA GLY A 176 -28.77 -7.04 18.76
C GLY A 176 -29.96 -6.75 19.74
N ILE A 177 -29.97 -5.52 20.31
CA ILE A 177 -31.00 -5.08 21.21
C ILE A 177 -32.37 -5.04 20.52
N VAL A 178 -32.46 -4.39 19.35
CA VAL A 178 -33.72 -4.27 18.59
C VAL A 178 -34.24 -5.65 18.16
N SER A 179 -33.34 -6.55 17.77
CA SER A 179 -33.73 -7.93 17.39
C SER A 179 -34.31 -8.71 18.54
N HIS A 180 -33.73 -8.58 19.75
CA HIS A 180 -34.27 -9.17 20.95
C HIS A 180 -35.67 -8.60 21.30
N ASP A 181 -35.81 -7.28 21.23
CA ASP A 181 -37.03 -6.59 21.54
C ASP A 181 -38.17 -6.82 20.53
N LEU A 182 -37.79 -7.12 19.24
CA LEU A 182 -38.74 -7.55 18.22
C LEU A 182 -39.15 -9.02 18.38
N ARG A 183 -38.24 -9.90 18.80
CA ARG A 183 -38.54 -11.32 19.00
C ARG A 183 -39.56 -11.57 20.09
N ASN A 184 -39.53 -10.75 21.15
CA ASN A 184 -40.45 -10.89 22.28
C ASN A 184 -41.94 -10.73 21.88
N PRO A 185 -42.38 -9.65 21.19
CA PRO A 185 -43.79 -9.53 20.76
C PRO A 185 -44.15 -10.58 19.70
N LEU A 186 -43.22 -10.97 18.82
CA LEU A 186 -43.48 -12.06 17.87
C LEU A 186 -43.72 -13.41 18.55
N ALA A 187 -42.94 -13.73 19.59
CA ALA A 187 -43.15 -14.91 20.42
C ALA A 187 -44.52 -14.88 21.11
N ALA A 188 -44.98 -13.70 21.61
CA ALA A 188 -46.29 -13.55 22.20
C ALA A 188 -47.41 -13.76 21.16
N ILE A 189 -47.29 -13.22 19.95
CA ILE A 189 -48.22 -13.42 18.84
C ILE A 189 -48.27 -14.91 18.46
N LYS A 190 -47.14 -15.55 18.33
CA LYS A 190 -47.01 -16.99 18.00
C LYS A 190 -47.68 -17.86 19.09
N MET A 191 -47.46 -17.54 20.36
CA MET A 191 -48.09 -18.21 21.48
C MET A 191 -49.61 -18.06 21.43
N ALA A 192 -50.13 -16.85 21.21
CA ALA A 192 -51.56 -16.57 21.11
C ALA A 192 -52.21 -17.32 19.92
N ALA A 193 -51.51 -17.33 18.75
CA ALA A 193 -51.93 -18.09 17.58
C ALA A 193 -52.00 -19.59 17.87
N GLY A 194 -50.96 -20.16 18.51
CA GLY A 194 -50.93 -21.58 18.88
C GLY A 194 -52.00 -21.97 19.93
N LEU A 195 -52.46 -21.03 20.79
CA LEU A 195 -53.57 -21.26 21.66
C LEU A 195 -54.91 -21.29 20.89
N LEU A 196 -55.06 -20.42 19.88
CA LEU A 196 -56.23 -20.41 19.01
C LEU A 196 -56.35 -21.68 18.18
N GLU A 197 -55.24 -22.24 17.67
CA GLU A 197 -55.22 -23.52 16.92
C GLU A 197 -55.80 -24.70 17.72
N ARG A 198 -55.78 -24.64 19.05
CA ARG A 198 -56.30 -25.69 19.91
C ARG A 198 -57.82 -25.56 20.16
N THR A 199 -58.45 -24.53 19.60
CA THR A 199 -59.89 -24.33 19.68
C THR A 199 -60.58 -24.78 18.38
N SER A 200 -61.91 -24.99 18.42
CA SER A 200 -62.65 -25.27 17.19
C SER A 200 -62.74 -23.99 16.36
N LEU A 201 -62.10 -23.96 15.22
CA LEU A 201 -62.06 -22.82 14.30
C LEU A 201 -62.96 -23.09 13.08
N GLU A 202 -63.57 -22.04 12.55
CA GLU A 202 -64.18 -22.08 11.23
C GLU A 202 -63.07 -22.03 10.13
N SER A 203 -63.34 -22.63 8.97
CA SER A 203 -62.35 -22.66 7.84
C SER A 203 -61.81 -21.26 7.45
N ARG A 204 -62.55 -20.20 7.67
CA ARG A 204 -62.07 -18.81 7.47
C ARG A 204 -61.10 -18.40 8.56
N GLN A 205 -61.31 -18.77 9.79
CA GLN A 205 -60.47 -18.47 10.93
C GLN A 205 -59.14 -19.24 10.86
N GLU A 206 -59.20 -20.53 10.45
CA GLU A 206 -58.00 -21.35 10.21
C GLU A 206 -57.07 -20.70 9.14
N ARG A 207 -57.63 -20.22 8.02
CA ARG A 207 -56.85 -19.51 7.01
C ARG A 207 -56.24 -18.24 7.53
N ILE A 208 -56.97 -17.41 8.29
CA ILE A 208 -56.45 -16.17 8.89
C ILE A 208 -55.33 -16.50 9.86
N LEU A 209 -55.50 -17.53 10.69
CA LEU A 209 -54.51 -17.97 11.65
C LEU A 209 -53.23 -18.48 10.94
N GLY A 210 -53.39 -19.23 9.84
CA GLY A 210 -52.29 -19.63 8.98
C GLY A 210 -51.49 -18.44 8.43
N HIS A 211 -52.18 -17.38 7.99
CA HIS A 211 -51.51 -16.14 7.55
C HIS A 211 -50.77 -15.43 8.69
N ILE A 212 -51.29 -15.42 9.90
CA ILE A 212 -50.63 -14.82 11.08
C ILE A 212 -49.33 -15.62 11.38
N ASN A 213 -49.44 -16.95 11.48
CA ASN A 213 -48.30 -17.82 11.74
C ASN A 213 -47.22 -17.65 10.69
N HIS A 214 -47.58 -17.69 9.40
CA HIS A 214 -46.65 -17.50 8.30
C HIS A 214 -45.93 -16.14 8.35
N SER A 215 -46.70 -15.07 8.65
CA SER A 215 -46.11 -13.72 8.77
C SER A 215 -45.17 -13.59 9.96
N THR A 216 -45.50 -14.22 11.09
CA THR A 216 -44.67 -14.24 12.29
C THR A 216 -43.38 -15.01 12.08
N ASP A 217 -43.44 -16.20 11.44
CA ASP A 217 -42.27 -17.01 11.11
C ASP A 217 -41.37 -16.31 10.09
N ARG A 218 -41.97 -15.57 9.15
CA ARG A 218 -41.20 -14.73 8.21
C ARG A 218 -40.47 -13.59 8.92
N ALA A 219 -41.13 -12.92 9.85
CA ALA A 219 -40.53 -11.83 10.64
C ALA A 219 -39.37 -12.35 11.51
N ASP A 220 -39.56 -13.52 12.16
CA ASP A 220 -38.48 -14.12 12.97
C ASP A 220 -37.25 -14.49 12.14
N ARG A 221 -37.45 -15.08 10.95
CA ARG A 221 -36.36 -15.35 10.01
C ARG A 221 -35.62 -14.09 9.58
N MET A 222 -36.35 -13.00 9.26
CA MET A 222 -35.72 -11.73 8.89
C MET A 222 -34.87 -11.14 10.03
N ILE A 223 -35.28 -11.32 11.28
CA ILE A 223 -34.50 -10.88 12.44
C ILE A 223 -33.23 -11.69 12.59
N VAL A 224 -33.29 -13.02 12.42
CA VAL A 224 -32.11 -13.90 12.45
C VAL A 224 -31.12 -13.53 11.31
N ASP A 225 -31.63 -13.35 10.10
CA ASP A 225 -30.81 -12.99 8.93
C ASP A 225 -30.13 -11.63 9.11
N LEU A 226 -30.81 -10.66 9.73
CA LEU A 226 -30.24 -9.35 10.02
C LEU A 226 -29.11 -9.44 11.08
N LEU A 227 -29.27 -10.27 12.11
CA LEU A 227 -28.24 -10.54 13.10
C LEU A 227 -27.03 -11.22 12.48
N ASP A 228 -27.23 -12.28 11.69
CA ASP A 228 -26.16 -13.00 11.01
C ASP A 228 -25.39 -12.07 10.05
N PHE A 229 -26.10 -11.20 9.32
CA PHE A 229 -25.50 -10.19 8.46
C PHE A 229 -24.61 -9.21 9.24
N THR A 230 -25.08 -8.73 10.39
CA THR A 230 -24.30 -7.76 11.18
C THR A 230 -23.06 -8.40 11.79
N HIS A 231 -23.17 -9.61 12.35
CA HIS A 231 -22.03 -10.36 12.87
C HIS A 231 -20.98 -10.64 11.79
N ALA A 232 -21.41 -11.04 10.59
CA ALA A 232 -20.51 -11.29 9.48
C ALA A 232 -19.77 -10.02 9.01
N ARG A 233 -20.43 -8.84 9.05
CA ARG A 233 -19.84 -7.57 8.59
C ARG A 233 -18.87 -6.92 9.56
N VAL A 234 -19.08 -7.08 10.86
CA VAL A 234 -18.21 -6.51 11.91
C VAL A 234 -16.95 -7.36 12.14
N GLY A 235 -16.86 -8.52 11.47
CA GLY A 235 -15.67 -9.36 11.49
C GLY A 235 -15.69 -10.49 12.53
N SER A 236 -16.76 -10.63 13.31
CA SER A 236 -16.97 -11.77 14.21
C SER A 236 -17.35 -13.06 13.46
N GLY A 237 -17.79 -12.92 12.19
CA GLY A 237 -18.24 -14.06 11.38
C GLY A 237 -19.52 -14.71 11.92
N ILE A 238 -20.07 -15.69 11.18
CA ILE A 238 -21.16 -16.52 11.68
C ILE A 238 -20.58 -17.60 12.59
N THR A 239 -21.07 -17.66 13.82
CA THR A 239 -20.68 -18.72 14.74
C THR A 239 -21.36 -20.04 14.35
N VAL A 240 -20.57 -21.10 14.25
CA VAL A 240 -21.03 -22.47 14.00
C VAL A 240 -20.60 -23.37 15.17
N VAL A 241 -21.44 -24.34 15.52
CA VAL A 241 -21.16 -25.35 16.54
C VAL A 241 -21.17 -26.72 15.88
N PRO A 242 -20.06 -27.13 15.24
CA PRO A 242 -20.00 -28.40 14.52
C PRO A 242 -20.15 -29.58 15.47
N GLN A 243 -21.05 -30.49 15.13
CA GLN A 243 -21.25 -31.75 15.84
C GLN A 243 -21.39 -32.93 14.87
N PRO A 244 -21.11 -34.15 15.26
CA PRO A 244 -21.37 -35.31 14.43
C PRO A 244 -22.85 -35.42 14.07
N VAL A 245 -23.18 -35.40 12.77
CA VAL A 245 -24.56 -35.49 12.27
C VAL A 245 -24.67 -36.47 11.13
N ASP A 246 -25.84 -37.08 11.00
CA ASP A 246 -26.24 -37.73 9.74
C ASP A 246 -26.70 -36.63 8.76
N PHE A 247 -25.80 -36.30 7.84
CA PHE A 247 -26.03 -35.22 6.88
C PHE A 247 -27.27 -35.44 6.02
N HIS A 248 -27.46 -36.69 5.51
CA HIS A 248 -28.62 -37.02 4.69
C HIS A 248 -29.92 -36.90 5.49
N ALA A 249 -29.93 -37.38 6.73
CA ALA A 249 -31.10 -37.26 7.61
C ALA A 249 -31.45 -35.81 7.95
N VAL A 250 -30.45 -34.95 8.20
CA VAL A 250 -30.69 -33.53 8.44
C VAL A 250 -31.28 -32.85 7.21
N VAL A 251 -30.71 -33.10 6.01
CA VAL A 251 -31.24 -32.55 4.76
C VAL A 251 -32.63 -33.05 4.47
N ALA A 252 -32.88 -34.37 4.63
CA ALA A 252 -34.19 -34.96 4.41
C ALA A 252 -35.27 -34.35 5.29
N ARG A 253 -34.97 -34.19 6.58
CA ARG A 253 -35.88 -33.48 7.53
C ARG A 253 -36.18 -32.05 7.10
N GLY A 254 -35.13 -31.27 6.73
CA GLY A 254 -35.33 -29.92 6.24
C GLY A 254 -36.15 -29.83 4.96
N VAL A 255 -35.99 -30.76 4.03
CA VAL A 255 -36.83 -30.84 2.83
C VAL A 255 -38.28 -31.14 3.18
N GLU A 256 -38.56 -32.02 4.17
CA GLU A 256 -39.90 -32.30 4.61
C GLU A 256 -40.57 -31.10 5.27
N GLU A 257 -39.85 -30.36 6.08
CA GLU A 257 -40.32 -29.09 6.65
C GLU A 257 -40.64 -28.06 5.54
N LEU A 258 -39.77 -27.96 4.52
CA LEU A 258 -39.99 -27.03 3.40
C LEU A 258 -41.16 -27.43 2.51
N ARG A 259 -41.46 -28.73 2.35
CA ARG A 259 -42.69 -29.20 1.66
C ARG A 259 -43.98 -28.71 2.34
N GLN A 260 -43.97 -28.61 3.66
CA GLN A 260 -45.14 -28.07 4.39
C GLN A 260 -45.27 -26.55 4.18
N VAL A 261 -44.14 -25.86 4.02
CA VAL A 261 -44.12 -24.38 3.78
C VAL A 261 -44.51 -24.06 2.32
N PHE A 262 -44.16 -24.94 1.37
CA PHE A 262 -44.39 -24.73 -0.05
C PHE A 262 -45.18 -25.95 -0.66
N PRO A 263 -46.46 -26.11 -0.26
CA PRO A 263 -47.22 -27.33 -0.66
C PRO A 263 -47.50 -27.43 -2.15
N ASP A 264 -47.46 -26.28 -2.86
CA ASP A 264 -47.71 -26.24 -4.31
C ASP A 264 -46.43 -26.44 -5.14
N ARG A 265 -45.26 -26.73 -4.50
CA ARG A 265 -43.98 -26.91 -5.14
C ARG A 265 -43.48 -28.33 -5.03
N VAL A 266 -42.92 -28.85 -6.13
CA VAL A 266 -42.30 -30.18 -6.15
C VAL A 266 -40.86 -30.11 -5.67
N LEU A 267 -40.62 -30.59 -4.44
CA LEU A 267 -39.26 -30.66 -3.84
C LEU A 267 -38.81 -32.10 -3.80
N THR A 268 -37.76 -32.45 -4.55
CA THR A 268 -37.19 -33.82 -4.62
C THR A 268 -35.83 -33.85 -3.94
N HIS A 269 -35.62 -34.79 -3.01
CA HIS A 269 -34.34 -35.01 -2.35
C HIS A 269 -33.69 -36.31 -2.83
N ARG A 270 -32.41 -36.22 -3.22
CA ARG A 270 -31.54 -37.34 -3.56
C ARG A 270 -30.34 -37.40 -2.63
N SER A 271 -30.02 -38.61 -2.17
CA SER A 271 -28.87 -38.87 -1.32
C SER A 271 -27.85 -39.73 -2.09
N GLU A 272 -26.58 -39.30 -2.11
CA GLU A 272 -25.49 -39.95 -2.84
C GLU A 272 -24.28 -40.19 -1.95
N GLY A 273 -23.77 -41.39 -1.91
CA GLY A 273 -22.62 -41.76 -1.07
C GLY A 273 -22.98 -41.88 0.40
N GLN A 274 -21.96 -42.12 1.22
CA GLN A 274 -22.10 -42.21 2.69
C GLN A 274 -20.81 -41.72 3.37
N GLY A 275 -20.93 -41.18 4.57
CA GLY A 275 -19.75 -40.74 5.29
C GLY A 275 -20.06 -40.05 6.59
N ALA A 276 -19.00 -39.81 7.36
CA ALA A 276 -19.07 -38.96 8.55
C ALA A 276 -19.19 -37.50 8.15
N CYS A 277 -20.05 -36.73 8.86
CA CYS A 277 -20.20 -35.33 8.74
C CYS A 277 -20.06 -34.68 10.13
N SER A 278 -19.32 -33.59 10.21
CA SER A 278 -19.29 -32.71 11.38
C SER A 278 -19.73 -31.34 10.92
N ALA A 279 -20.95 -30.94 11.31
CA ALA A 279 -21.53 -29.66 10.90
C ALA A 279 -22.51 -29.18 11.97
N ASP A 280 -22.90 -27.92 11.90
CA ASP A 280 -23.96 -27.35 12.72
C ASP A 280 -25.31 -27.62 12.02
N PRO A 281 -26.21 -28.45 12.62
CA PRO A 281 -27.46 -28.86 11.97
C PRO A 281 -28.42 -27.68 11.75
N ASP A 282 -28.45 -26.70 12.64
CA ASP A 282 -29.34 -25.55 12.51
C ASP A 282 -28.88 -24.63 11.37
N ARG A 283 -27.57 -24.46 11.24
CA ARG A 283 -26.96 -23.71 10.13
C ARG A 283 -27.11 -24.44 8.79
N LEU A 284 -27.06 -25.78 8.79
CA LEU A 284 -27.36 -26.58 7.58
C LEU A 284 -28.82 -26.37 7.12
N LEU A 285 -29.78 -26.38 8.05
CA LEU A 285 -31.18 -26.15 7.75
C LEU A 285 -31.42 -24.69 7.27
N GLN A 286 -30.79 -23.71 7.88
CA GLN A 286 -30.85 -22.32 7.44
C GLN A 286 -30.31 -22.14 6.02
N MET A 287 -29.18 -22.75 5.72
CA MET A 287 -28.57 -22.73 4.38
C MET A 287 -29.47 -23.40 3.35
N LEU A 288 -30.01 -24.59 3.67
CA LEU A 288 -30.98 -25.30 2.83
C LEU A 288 -32.21 -24.44 2.55
N GLY A 289 -32.79 -23.83 3.58
CA GLY A 289 -33.96 -22.97 3.47
C GLY A 289 -33.72 -21.77 2.55
N ASN A 290 -32.56 -21.12 2.66
CA ASN A 290 -32.17 -19.99 1.81
C ASN A 290 -31.99 -20.42 0.34
N LEU A 291 -31.32 -21.55 0.09
CA LEU A 291 -31.11 -22.07 -1.28
C LEU A 291 -32.43 -22.49 -1.93
N VAL A 292 -33.29 -23.22 -1.20
CA VAL A 292 -34.59 -23.67 -1.72
C VAL A 292 -35.54 -22.52 -1.95
N SER A 293 -35.60 -21.54 -1.01
CA SER A 293 -36.42 -20.33 -1.21
C SER A 293 -35.94 -19.53 -2.45
N ASN A 294 -34.65 -19.47 -2.67
CA ASN A 294 -34.08 -18.83 -3.86
C ASN A 294 -34.50 -19.59 -5.15
N ALA A 295 -34.40 -20.93 -5.14
CA ALA A 295 -34.78 -21.77 -6.26
C ALA A 295 -36.27 -21.65 -6.61
N ILE A 296 -37.14 -21.50 -5.60
CA ILE A 296 -38.59 -21.29 -5.79
C ILE A 296 -38.88 -19.90 -6.35
N ASN A 297 -38.22 -18.86 -5.84
CA ASN A 297 -38.49 -17.48 -6.24
C ASN A 297 -38.02 -17.14 -7.66
N TYR A 298 -36.98 -17.83 -8.15
CA TYR A 298 -36.39 -17.58 -9.46
C TYR A 298 -36.56 -18.76 -10.44
N GLY A 299 -37.17 -19.87 -9.97
CA GLY A 299 -37.54 -20.98 -10.80
C GLY A 299 -38.87 -20.78 -11.54
N THR A 300 -39.21 -21.65 -12.46
CA THR A 300 -40.52 -21.68 -13.12
C THR A 300 -41.59 -22.15 -12.14
N ASP A 301 -42.85 -21.70 -12.32
CA ASP A 301 -43.93 -21.98 -11.36
C ASP A 301 -44.24 -23.48 -11.19
N ASP A 302 -44.16 -24.27 -12.27
CA ASP A 302 -44.35 -25.73 -12.25
C ASP A 302 -43.03 -26.51 -12.19
N GLY A 303 -41.89 -25.82 -11.97
CA GLY A 303 -40.56 -26.43 -11.97
C GLY A 303 -40.28 -27.23 -10.70
N GLU A 304 -39.66 -28.41 -10.89
CA GLU A 304 -39.14 -29.25 -9.81
C GLU A 304 -37.88 -28.55 -9.22
N VAL A 305 -37.77 -28.49 -7.89
CA VAL A 305 -36.55 -28.16 -7.20
C VAL A 305 -35.85 -29.42 -6.73
N LEU A 306 -34.71 -29.75 -7.34
CA LEU A 306 -33.95 -30.95 -6.99
C LEU A 306 -32.86 -30.58 -5.96
N ILE A 307 -32.96 -31.20 -4.79
CA ILE A 307 -31.99 -31.10 -3.70
C ILE A 307 -31.13 -32.36 -3.69
N THR A 308 -29.82 -32.24 -3.78
CA THR A 308 -28.89 -33.39 -3.72
C THR A 308 -27.94 -33.22 -2.55
N SER A 309 -27.95 -34.19 -1.63
CA SER A 309 -26.94 -34.28 -0.57
C SER A 309 -25.96 -35.40 -0.93
N SER A 310 -24.65 -35.09 -1.03
CA SER A 310 -23.66 -36.05 -1.50
C SER A 310 -22.36 -36.01 -0.69
N PHE A 311 -21.71 -37.19 -0.67
CA PHE A 311 -20.37 -37.34 -0.12
C PHE A 311 -19.38 -37.66 -1.26
N ASP A 312 -18.34 -36.88 -1.32
CA ASP A 312 -17.15 -37.14 -2.13
C ASP A 312 -16.02 -37.66 -1.23
N THR A 313 -14.87 -38.00 -1.81
CA THR A 313 -13.71 -38.52 -1.06
C THR A 313 -13.29 -37.56 0.06
N TRP A 314 -13.32 -36.26 -0.22
CA TRP A 314 -12.81 -35.19 0.68
C TRP A 314 -13.83 -34.15 1.08
N MET A 315 -14.98 -34.13 0.42
CA MET A 315 -15.96 -33.05 0.56
C MET A 315 -17.36 -33.62 0.80
N ILE A 316 -18.14 -32.85 1.53
CA ILE A 316 -19.58 -33.00 1.69
C ILE A 316 -20.22 -31.90 0.83
N LYS A 317 -21.22 -32.25 0.02
CA LYS A 317 -21.87 -31.33 -0.90
C LYS A 317 -23.36 -31.30 -0.72
N LEU A 318 -23.94 -30.11 -0.72
CA LEU A 318 -25.36 -29.88 -0.87
C LEU A 318 -25.61 -29.08 -2.14
N SER A 319 -26.36 -29.58 -3.06
CA SER A 319 -26.72 -28.88 -4.28
C SER A 319 -28.22 -28.69 -4.36
N VAL A 320 -28.63 -27.50 -4.80
CA VAL A 320 -30.03 -27.14 -5.07
C VAL A 320 -30.14 -26.69 -6.50
N HIS A 321 -30.96 -27.37 -7.27
CA HIS A 321 -31.14 -27.11 -8.71
C HIS A 321 -32.59 -26.72 -8.99
N ASN A 322 -32.77 -25.74 -9.86
CA ASN A 322 -34.06 -25.34 -10.43
C ASN A 322 -33.93 -24.99 -11.91
N VAL A 323 -35.02 -25.13 -12.64
CA VAL A 323 -35.18 -24.58 -13.98
C VAL A 323 -35.74 -23.14 -13.87
N GLY A 324 -35.18 -22.23 -14.61
CA GLY A 324 -35.59 -20.83 -14.59
C GLY A 324 -34.74 -19.96 -15.52
N GLU A 325 -34.91 -18.65 -15.42
CA GLU A 325 -34.11 -17.70 -16.19
C GLU A 325 -32.63 -17.79 -15.80
N PRO A 326 -31.68 -17.87 -16.76
CA PRO A 326 -30.27 -18.03 -16.44
C PRO A 326 -29.70 -16.75 -15.82
N ILE A 327 -28.79 -16.94 -14.88
CA ILE A 327 -28.07 -15.85 -14.23
C ILE A 327 -26.97 -15.37 -15.20
N PRO A 328 -26.94 -14.06 -15.58
CA PRO A 328 -25.86 -13.52 -16.38
C PRO A 328 -24.49 -13.71 -15.70
N MET A 329 -23.50 -14.09 -16.48
CA MET A 329 -22.16 -14.39 -15.94
C MET A 329 -21.52 -13.19 -15.21
N GLU A 330 -21.83 -11.98 -15.66
CA GLU A 330 -21.38 -10.71 -15.10
C GLU A 330 -21.95 -10.44 -13.68
N LYS A 331 -23.06 -11.11 -13.32
CA LYS A 331 -23.73 -10.94 -12.02
C LYS A 331 -23.39 -12.02 -11.02
N VAL A 332 -22.63 -13.04 -11.40
CA VAL A 332 -22.33 -14.19 -10.54
C VAL A 332 -21.56 -13.76 -9.28
N ASP A 333 -20.57 -12.88 -9.42
CA ASP A 333 -19.77 -12.38 -8.30
C ASP A 333 -20.60 -11.51 -7.33
N ASP A 334 -21.59 -10.79 -7.86
CA ASP A 334 -22.46 -9.91 -7.09
C ASP A 334 -23.59 -10.65 -6.35
N LEU A 335 -23.85 -11.93 -6.68
CA LEU A 335 -24.94 -12.71 -6.06
C LEU A 335 -24.81 -12.85 -4.54
N TYR A 336 -23.58 -12.85 -4.07
CA TYR A 336 -23.26 -13.04 -2.67
C TYR A 336 -23.05 -11.71 -1.91
N GLU A 337 -23.13 -10.57 -2.62
CA GLU A 337 -23.07 -9.27 -1.98
C GLU A 337 -24.45 -8.91 -1.41
N PRO A 338 -24.51 -8.30 -0.23
CA PRO A 338 -25.77 -7.93 0.40
C PRO A 338 -26.47 -6.85 -0.46
N VAL A 339 -27.46 -7.26 -1.24
CA VAL A 339 -28.26 -6.34 -2.05
C VAL A 339 -29.43 -5.86 -1.22
N VAL A 340 -29.33 -4.66 -0.69
CA VAL A 340 -30.53 -3.90 -0.29
C VAL A 340 -31.22 -3.46 -1.56
N ARG A 341 -32.11 -4.29 -2.11
CA ARG A 341 -32.99 -3.91 -3.21
C ARG A 341 -33.98 -2.87 -2.67
N VAL A 342 -33.69 -1.60 -2.92
CA VAL A 342 -34.69 -0.53 -2.81
C VAL A 342 -35.68 -0.73 -3.95
N VAL A 343 -36.81 -1.26 -3.60
CA VAL A 343 -38.14 -1.27 -4.19
C VAL A 343 -38.29 -0.75 -5.63
N SER A 344 -38.68 -1.63 -6.55
CA SER A 344 -39.59 -1.28 -7.63
C SER A 344 -41.03 -1.65 -7.24
N ASP A 345 -41.96 -0.80 -7.56
CA ASP A 345 -43.34 -0.63 -7.02
C ASP A 345 -44.35 -1.76 -7.29
N SER A 346 -43.96 -2.96 -7.65
CA SER A 346 -44.89 -3.95 -8.20
C SER A 346 -44.85 -5.39 -7.70
N ASP A 347 -44.12 -5.76 -6.63
CA ASP A 347 -44.15 -7.17 -6.18
C ASP A 347 -44.23 -7.32 -4.66
N GLU A 348 -45.24 -8.08 -4.21
CA GLU A 348 -45.56 -8.42 -2.80
C GLU A 348 -44.51 -9.31 -2.11
N THR A 349 -43.43 -9.73 -2.80
CA THR A 349 -42.36 -10.58 -2.25
C THR A 349 -41.09 -9.78 -1.97
N ARG A 350 -41.11 -8.96 -0.92
CA ARG A 350 -39.96 -8.26 -0.35
C ARG A 350 -39.02 -9.22 0.39
N THR A 351 -38.10 -9.86 -0.29
CA THR A 351 -36.96 -10.56 0.34
C THR A 351 -35.77 -9.60 0.40
N VAL A 352 -35.20 -9.41 1.60
CA VAL A 352 -34.05 -8.50 1.86
C VAL A 352 -32.77 -9.13 1.28
N GLY A 353 -32.65 -9.62 0.13
CA GLY A 353 -31.44 -10.04 -0.59
C GLY A 353 -30.24 -10.59 0.23
N LEU A 354 -30.46 -11.06 1.47
CA LEU A 354 -29.41 -11.51 2.38
C LEU A 354 -29.17 -13.03 2.33
N GLY A 355 -30.10 -13.80 1.74
CA GLY A 355 -30.06 -15.27 1.82
C GLY A 355 -28.79 -15.90 1.27
N LEU A 356 -28.34 -15.50 0.06
CA LEU A 356 -27.11 -16.02 -0.52
C LEU A 356 -25.84 -15.53 0.18
N PHE A 357 -25.85 -14.30 0.70
CA PHE A 357 -24.78 -13.81 1.56
C PHE A 357 -24.64 -14.68 2.81
N ILE A 358 -25.74 -14.99 3.49
CA ILE A 358 -25.76 -15.86 4.68
C ILE A 358 -25.28 -17.27 4.32
N VAL A 359 -25.71 -17.83 3.19
CA VAL A 359 -25.22 -19.12 2.70
C VAL A 359 -23.69 -19.10 2.59
N ARG A 360 -23.12 -18.08 1.93
CA ARG A 360 -21.66 -17.94 1.77
C ARG A 360 -20.96 -17.87 3.14
N GLU A 361 -21.48 -17.11 4.06
CA GLU A 361 -20.86 -16.95 5.38
C GLU A 361 -20.98 -18.22 6.25
N ILE A 362 -22.10 -18.94 6.20
CA ILE A 362 -22.24 -20.26 6.87
C ILE A 362 -21.24 -21.26 6.28
N VAL A 363 -21.11 -21.32 4.94
CA VAL A 363 -20.19 -22.22 4.26
C VAL A 363 -18.74 -21.91 4.61
N ARG A 364 -18.36 -20.63 4.64
CA ARG A 364 -17.03 -20.17 5.09
C ARG A 364 -16.74 -20.55 6.54
N ALA A 365 -17.72 -20.41 7.43
CA ALA A 365 -17.59 -20.81 8.82
C ALA A 365 -17.38 -22.34 8.98
N HIS A 366 -17.87 -23.14 8.01
CA HIS A 366 -17.58 -24.56 7.90
C HIS A 366 -16.33 -24.90 7.07
N LEU A 367 -15.46 -23.87 6.76
CA LEU A 367 -14.24 -24.00 5.96
C LEU A 367 -14.50 -24.50 4.51
N GLY A 368 -15.66 -24.18 3.98
CA GLY A 368 -16.13 -24.60 2.67
C GLY A 368 -16.17 -23.47 1.64
N ASP A 369 -16.76 -23.79 0.49
CA ASP A 369 -16.99 -22.85 -0.61
C ASP A 369 -18.38 -23.08 -1.25
N VAL A 370 -18.90 -22.03 -1.90
CA VAL A 370 -20.18 -22.04 -2.61
C VAL A 370 -19.94 -21.71 -4.08
N THR A 371 -20.52 -22.50 -4.97
CA THR A 371 -20.43 -22.30 -6.42
C THR A 371 -21.82 -22.28 -7.04
N VAL A 372 -21.95 -21.61 -8.18
CA VAL A 372 -23.17 -21.57 -8.98
C VAL A 372 -22.84 -21.92 -10.42
N ARG A 373 -23.72 -22.73 -11.04
CA ARG A 373 -23.75 -22.97 -12.49
C ARG A 373 -25.12 -22.59 -12.97
N SER A 374 -25.21 -21.81 -14.03
CA SER A 374 -26.47 -21.36 -14.59
C SER A 374 -26.39 -21.26 -16.09
N SER A 375 -27.32 -21.91 -16.78
CA SER A 375 -27.49 -21.82 -18.23
C SER A 375 -28.97 -21.91 -18.62
N ALA A 376 -29.30 -21.49 -19.83
CA ALA A 376 -30.68 -21.57 -20.33
C ALA A 376 -31.12 -23.03 -20.59
N GLU A 377 -30.18 -23.94 -20.81
CA GLU A 377 -30.45 -25.35 -21.16
C GLU A 377 -30.54 -26.23 -19.91
N GLU A 378 -29.64 -26.00 -18.93
CA GLU A 378 -29.51 -26.82 -17.73
C GLU A 378 -30.16 -26.19 -16.49
N GLY A 379 -30.66 -24.93 -16.56
CA GLY A 379 -31.17 -24.22 -15.40
C GLY A 379 -30.07 -23.72 -14.48
N THR A 380 -30.38 -23.50 -13.20
CA THR A 380 -29.47 -22.98 -12.19
C THR A 380 -29.23 -23.98 -11.08
N THR A 381 -27.96 -24.22 -10.74
CA THR A 381 -27.55 -25.08 -9.63
C THR A 381 -26.61 -24.36 -8.71
N PHE A 382 -27.01 -24.14 -7.46
CA PHE A 382 -26.13 -23.75 -6.38
C PHE A 382 -25.55 -24.98 -5.69
N THR A 383 -24.24 -25.02 -5.51
CA THR A 383 -23.58 -26.13 -4.81
C THR A 383 -22.71 -25.54 -3.68
N VAL A 384 -22.98 -25.96 -2.46
CA VAL A 384 -22.12 -25.72 -1.31
C VAL A 384 -21.31 -26.96 -1.01
N ALA A 385 -20.03 -26.77 -0.71
CA ALA A 385 -19.10 -27.85 -0.43
C ALA A 385 -18.24 -27.49 0.78
N PHE A 386 -18.10 -28.40 1.72
CA PHE A 386 -17.25 -28.21 2.91
C PHE A 386 -16.47 -29.49 3.23
N PRO A 387 -15.29 -29.37 3.92
CA PRO A 387 -14.42 -30.52 4.15
C PRO A 387 -15.08 -31.62 4.96
N ARG A 388 -14.84 -32.84 4.55
CA ARG A 388 -15.19 -34.01 5.34
C ARG A 388 -14.17 -34.17 6.47
N PRO A 389 -14.57 -34.40 7.74
CA PRO A 389 -13.64 -34.71 8.79
C PRO A 389 -12.86 -36.00 8.42
N PRO A 390 -11.56 -36.08 8.72
CA PRO A 390 -10.78 -37.27 8.47
C PRO A 390 -11.47 -38.48 9.17
N ALA A 391 -11.60 -39.60 8.48
CA ALA A 391 -12.06 -40.81 9.10
C ALA A 391 -11.16 -41.09 10.31
N LYS A 392 -11.72 -41.20 11.51
CA LYS A 392 -10.96 -41.68 12.67
C LYS A 392 -10.38 -43.03 12.25
N SER A 393 -9.05 -43.07 12.06
CA SER A 393 -8.37 -44.38 12.02
C SER A 393 -8.67 -45.05 13.35
N GLU A 394 -9.45 -46.14 13.31
CA GLU A 394 -9.56 -47.05 14.43
C GLU A 394 -8.14 -47.57 14.69
N VAL A 395 -7.55 -47.11 15.84
CA VAL A 395 -6.31 -47.64 16.41
C VAL A 395 -6.70 -48.72 17.40
#